data_40db4d14c89ab6cdb95b8cd3f158f89c
#
_entry.id   40db4d14c89ab6cdb95b8cd3f158f89c
#
_cell.length_a   1.000
_cell.length_b   1.000
_cell.length_c   1.000
_cell.angle_alpha   90.00
_cell.angle_beta   90.00
_cell.angle_gamma   90.00
#
_symmetry.space_group_name_H-M   'P 1'
#
loop_
_entity.id
_entity.type
_entity.pdbx_description
1 polymer ?
#
loop_
_entity_poly.entity_id
_entity_poly.type
_entity_poly.pdbx_seq_one_letter_code
_entity_poly.pdbx_strand_id
1 'polypeptide(L)'
;MLSAGRIVSTPSGSRLSRRDFLAVMSAAVSTACWREAPFDRRAFTPPARSAVGLFAAASYSADLADIIFRGFRELGVNVAGRRVFLKPNMVEYEPGTAINTHPAVVAGAIAACRRGGAAEVVVGEGPGHRRDIEYLLSSTGLYDYLREERVRFVDLNHDDVKVMPTKSWFTSLRDIALPVSLLQSDFIITMPKLKTHHWAGMTCSMKNLFGVVPGAVYGWPKNLLHMRGVFESILDLTATIQPHLTIVDAITAMEGDGPIMGKPRPLGFVAIGSDLPAVDATCARVIGLDPVKVPYLPPASRYLGNIDTRRIDQRAESPDRFATRFELIPSLEHLRLTDR
;
A
#
# COMPACT_ATOMS: atom_id res chain seq x y z
N MET A 1 -26.71 -49.17 58.69
CA MET A 1 -28.01 -48.79 58.04
C MET A 1 -27.60 -48.04 56.78
N LEU A 2 -27.71 -48.73 55.66
CA LEU A 2 -27.30 -48.23 54.31
C LEU A 2 -28.52 -47.64 53.61
N SER A 3 -28.47 -46.41 53.23
CA SER A 3 -29.49 -45.71 52.43
C SER A 3 -29.18 -45.82 50.93
N ALA A 4 -30.14 -46.39 50.23
CA ALA A 4 -30.06 -46.64 48.79
C ALA A 4 -30.02 -45.37 47.95
N GLY A 5 -29.01 -45.25 47.05
CA GLY A 5 -28.92 -44.18 46.06
C GLY A 5 -29.94 -44.38 44.93
N ARG A 6 -30.66 -43.31 44.59
CA ARG A 6 -31.52 -43.24 43.40
C ARG A 6 -30.67 -43.10 42.15
N ILE A 7 -30.87 -44.02 41.23
CA ILE A 7 -30.34 -43.96 39.86
C ILE A 7 -31.22 -42.94 39.10
N VAL A 8 -30.62 -41.83 38.68
CA VAL A 8 -31.24 -40.86 37.76
C VAL A 8 -31.10 -41.39 36.34
N SER A 9 -32.22 -41.71 35.71
CA SER A 9 -32.27 -42.10 34.31
C SER A 9 -31.99 -40.89 33.38
N THR A 10 -31.00 -41.01 32.49
CA THR A 10 -30.76 -40.07 31.42
C THR A 10 -31.91 -40.11 30.42
N PRO A 11 -32.35 -38.93 29.91
CA PRO A 11 -33.39 -38.90 28.84
C PRO A 11 -32.79 -39.45 27.52
N SER A 12 -33.57 -40.30 26.89
CA SER A 12 -33.29 -40.89 25.58
C SER A 12 -32.98 -39.80 24.53
N GLY A 13 -31.84 -39.93 23.86
CA GLY A 13 -31.41 -39.04 22.77
C GLY A 13 -32.45 -39.06 21.64
N SER A 14 -33.13 -37.96 21.45
CA SER A 14 -33.92 -37.73 20.24
C SER A 14 -32.98 -37.63 19.04
N ARG A 15 -33.06 -38.58 18.13
CA ARG A 15 -32.38 -38.52 16.84
C ARG A 15 -32.94 -37.35 16.06
N LEU A 16 -32.13 -36.32 15.83
CA LEU A 16 -32.47 -35.22 14.90
C LEU A 16 -32.87 -35.81 13.55
N SER A 17 -34.02 -35.43 13.03
CA SER A 17 -34.45 -35.82 11.70
C SER A 17 -33.52 -35.16 10.64
N ARG A 18 -33.45 -35.74 9.43
CA ARG A 18 -32.72 -35.09 8.31
C ARG A 18 -33.17 -33.64 8.05
N ARG A 19 -34.44 -33.37 8.32
CA ARG A 19 -35.04 -32.02 8.17
C ARG A 19 -34.51 -31.07 9.24
N ASP A 20 -34.43 -31.55 10.51
CA ASP A 20 -33.89 -30.75 11.63
C ASP A 20 -32.40 -30.48 11.44
N PHE A 21 -31.64 -31.49 10.97
CA PHE A 21 -30.23 -31.32 10.64
C PHE A 21 -30.01 -30.29 9.52
N LEU A 22 -30.82 -30.34 8.44
CA LEU A 22 -30.78 -29.36 7.36
C LEU A 22 -31.20 -27.96 7.83
N ALA A 23 -32.20 -27.87 8.73
CA ALA A 23 -32.62 -26.59 9.31
C ALA A 23 -31.54 -26.00 10.21
N VAL A 24 -30.85 -26.81 11.02
CA VAL A 24 -29.73 -26.38 11.87
C VAL A 24 -28.52 -26.00 11.00
N MET A 25 -28.22 -26.75 9.91
CA MET A 25 -27.17 -26.40 8.98
C MET A 25 -27.50 -25.13 8.19
N SER A 26 -28.76 -24.93 7.76
CA SER A 26 -29.20 -23.69 7.12
C SER A 26 -29.14 -22.48 8.06
N ALA A 27 -29.51 -22.66 9.33
CA ALA A 27 -29.35 -21.62 10.34
C ALA A 27 -27.88 -21.33 10.65
N ALA A 28 -27.01 -22.36 10.71
CA ALA A 28 -25.58 -22.20 10.91
C ALA A 28 -24.90 -21.51 9.71
N VAL A 29 -25.34 -21.80 8.48
CA VAL A 29 -24.84 -21.14 7.26
C VAL A 29 -25.34 -19.69 7.20
N SER A 30 -26.58 -19.40 7.62
CA SER A 30 -27.09 -18.03 7.65
C SER A 30 -26.45 -17.18 8.77
N THR A 31 -26.07 -17.78 9.92
CA THR A 31 -25.33 -17.08 10.97
C THR A 31 -23.83 -16.93 10.66
N ALA A 32 -23.24 -17.78 9.81
CA ALA A 32 -21.87 -17.63 9.34
C ALA A 32 -21.66 -16.46 8.35
N CYS A 33 -22.74 -15.91 7.76
CA CYS A 33 -22.69 -14.77 6.84
C CYS A 33 -22.65 -13.39 7.50
N TRP A 34 -22.70 -13.29 8.83
CA TRP A 34 -22.65 -12.00 9.55
C TRP A 34 -21.38 -11.87 10.40
N ARG A 35 -20.21 -12.24 9.85
CA ARG A 35 -18.98 -11.69 10.40
C ARG A 35 -19.02 -10.18 10.15
N GLU A 36 -19.01 -9.40 11.23
CA GLU A 36 -18.83 -7.95 11.13
C GLU A 36 -17.67 -7.65 10.19
N ALA A 37 -17.89 -6.69 9.28
CA ALA A 37 -16.84 -6.26 8.42
C ALA A 37 -15.63 -5.83 9.28
N PRO A 38 -14.38 -6.21 8.95
CA PRO A 38 -13.22 -5.87 9.75
C PRO A 38 -12.84 -4.37 9.62
N PHE A 39 -13.83 -3.51 9.43
CA PHE A 39 -13.74 -2.06 9.35
C PHE A 39 -15.10 -1.43 9.64
N ASP A 40 -15.11 -0.21 10.17
CA ASP A 40 -16.32 0.57 10.32
C ASP A 40 -16.79 1.07 8.93
N ARG A 41 -17.90 0.52 8.45
CA ARG A 41 -18.49 0.91 7.16
C ARG A 41 -18.87 2.38 7.07
N ARG A 42 -19.08 3.06 8.21
CA ARG A 42 -19.43 4.47 8.26
C ARG A 42 -18.21 5.40 8.16
N ALA A 43 -17.02 4.87 8.49
CA ALA A 43 -15.79 5.62 8.45
C ALA A 43 -15.20 5.72 7.03
N PHE A 44 -15.72 4.93 6.08
CA PHE A 44 -15.18 4.85 4.73
C PHE A 44 -16.29 4.92 3.69
N THR A 45 -16.13 5.83 2.74
CA THR A 45 -17.00 5.93 1.58
C THR A 45 -16.11 5.99 0.33
N PRO A 46 -15.91 4.86 -0.38
CA PRO A 46 -15.17 4.88 -1.64
C PRO A 46 -15.79 5.88 -2.60
N PRO A 47 -14.99 6.64 -3.35
CA PRO A 47 -15.53 7.56 -4.35
C PRO A 47 -16.28 6.78 -5.43
N ALA A 48 -17.31 7.40 -6.00
CA ALA A 48 -18.08 6.78 -7.10
C ALA A 48 -17.18 6.51 -8.31
N ARG A 49 -16.23 7.41 -8.57
CA ARG A 49 -15.19 7.30 -9.59
C ARG A 49 -13.87 7.84 -9.06
N SER A 50 -12.77 7.27 -9.54
CA SER A 50 -11.41 7.61 -9.10
C SER A 50 -10.56 8.04 -10.29
N ALA A 51 -9.95 9.20 -10.22
CA ALA A 51 -9.03 9.66 -11.25
C ALA A 51 -7.62 9.11 -11.01
N VAL A 52 -7.02 8.53 -12.07
CA VAL A 52 -5.64 8.04 -12.09
C VAL A 52 -4.94 8.60 -13.31
N GLY A 53 -3.87 9.37 -13.12
CA GLY A 53 -3.05 9.90 -14.20
C GLY A 53 -1.80 9.06 -14.44
N LEU A 54 -1.54 8.72 -15.71
CA LEU A 54 -0.27 8.15 -16.14
C LEU A 54 0.47 9.20 -16.99
N PHE A 55 1.65 9.61 -16.55
CA PHE A 55 2.41 10.69 -17.18
C PHE A 55 3.71 10.11 -17.75
N ALA A 56 3.90 10.23 -19.06
CA ALA A 56 5.11 9.76 -19.73
C ALA A 56 6.37 10.46 -19.18
N ALA A 57 7.36 9.66 -18.84
CA ALA A 57 8.68 10.07 -18.37
C ALA A 57 9.71 9.06 -18.88
N ALA A 58 10.34 9.33 -20.01
CA ALA A 58 11.19 8.37 -20.71
C ALA A 58 12.44 7.95 -19.90
N SER A 59 12.91 8.82 -19.00
CA SER A 59 14.07 8.58 -18.14
C SER A 59 14.02 9.48 -16.90
N TYR A 60 14.92 9.25 -15.97
CA TYR A 60 15.07 10.10 -14.77
C TYR A 60 15.70 11.48 -15.06
N SER A 61 16.17 11.72 -16.29
CA SER A 61 16.62 13.04 -16.75
C SER A 61 15.51 13.92 -17.33
N ALA A 62 14.26 13.41 -17.40
CA ALA A 62 13.10 14.21 -17.77
C ALA A 62 12.82 15.29 -16.72
N ASP A 63 12.12 16.35 -17.09
CA ASP A 63 11.64 17.35 -16.12
C ASP A 63 10.52 16.77 -15.23
N LEU A 64 10.94 16.00 -14.22
CA LEU A 64 10.04 15.33 -13.30
C LEU A 64 9.25 16.33 -12.44
N ALA A 65 9.81 17.51 -12.18
CA ALA A 65 9.10 18.57 -11.46
C ALA A 65 7.89 19.06 -12.25
N ASP A 66 8.05 19.31 -13.54
CA ASP A 66 6.94 19.73 -14.41
C ASP A 66 5.93 18.58 -14.61
N ILE A 67 6.42 17.37 -14.86
CA ILE A 67 5.55 16.18 -15.02
C ILE A 67 4.65 15.98 -13.80
N ILE A 68 5.23 16.00 -12.59
CA ILE A 68 4.46 15.80 -11.35
C ILE A 68 3.54 16.99 -11.10
N PHE A 69 3.99 18.22 -11.33
CA PHE A 69 3.16 19.41 -11.15
C PHE A 69 1.97 19.45 -12.13
N ARG A 70 2.16 19.02 -13.39
CA ARG A 70 1.04 18.83 -14.33
C ARG A 70 0.05 17.82 -13.78
N GLY A 71 0.55 16.70 -13.21
CA GLY A 71 -0.29 15.71 -12.55
C GLY A 71 -1.11 16.31 -11.40
N PHE A 72 -0.52 17.17 -10.57
CA PHE A 72 -1.25 17.89 -9.52
C PHE A 72 -2.38 18.73 -10.10
N ARG A 73 -2.12 19.46 -11.18
CA ARG A 73 -3.15 20.30 -11.84
C ARG A 73 -4.28 19.46 -12.44
N GLU A 74 -3.96 18.40 -13.17
CA GLU A 74 -4.95 17.53 -13.82
C GLU A 74 -5.83 16.78 -12.83
N LEU A 75 -5.29 16.46 -11.67
CA LEU A 75 -6.00 15.73 -10.61
C LEU A 75 -6.57 16.65 -9.51
N GLY A 76 -6.43 17.97 -9.65
CA GLY A 76 -6.94 18.93 -8.68
C GLY A 76 -6.25 18.86 -7.31
N VAL A 77 -4.97 18.44 -7.25
CA VAL A 77 -4.20 18.35 -6.01
C VAL A 77 -3.84 19.74 -5.53
N ASN A 78 -4.22 20.06 -4.28
CA ASN A 78 -3.89 21.31 -3.64
C ASN A 78 -3.01 21.07 -2.39
N VAL A 79 -1.79 21.56 -2.42
CA VAL A 79 -0.82 21.49 -1.32
C VAL A 79 -0.47 22.87 -0.74
N ALA A 80 -1.13 23.94 -1.23
CA ALA A 80 -0.83 25.31 -0.82
C ALA A 80 -1.03 25.51 0.70
N GLY A 81 -0.01 26.07 1.36
CA GLY A 81 0.01 26.31 2.79
C GLY A 81 0.12 25.05 3.66
N ARG A 82 0.26 23.86 3.08
CA ARG A 82 0.30 22.60 3.82
C ARG A 82 1.72 22.16 4.12
N ARG A 83 1.87 21.47 5.25
CA ARG A 83 3.03 20.65 5.58
C ARG A 83 2.90 19.30 4.89
N VAL A 84 3.72 19.08 3.85
CA VAL A 84 3.68 17.89 3.01
C VAL A 84 4.71 16.88 3.50
N PHE A 85 4.30 15.63 3.70
CA PHE A 85 5.17 14.50 3.99
C PHE A 85 5.31 13.61 2.75
N LEU A 86 6.53 13.46 2.24
CA LEU A 86 6.86 12.58 1.13
C LEU A 86 7.45 11.28 1.69
N LYS A 87 6.80 10.16 1.39
CA LYS A 87 7.27 8.84 1.79
C LYS A 87 7.75 8.04 0.58
N PRO A 88 9.05 8.07 0.23
CA PRO A 88 9.60 7.21 -0.82
C PRO A 88 9.51 5.72 -0.43
N ASN A 89 9.94 4.83 -1.31
CA ASN A 89 10.19 3.43 -1.02
C ASN A 89 11.70 3.22 -0.93
N MET A 90 12.19 2.86 0.24
CA MET A 90 13.59 2.48 0.46
C MET A 90 13.65 1.14 1.19
N VAL A 91 14.46 0.21 0.70
CA VAL A 91 14.55 -1.14 1.26
C VAL A 91 16.00 -1.55 1.47
N GLU A 92 16.78 -1.53 0.41
CA GLU A 92 18.16 -1.99 0.35
C GLU A 92 18.87 -1.21 -0.76
N TYR A 93 20.20 -1.24 -0.79
CA TYR A 93 20.98 -0.71 -1.91
C TYR A 93 21.79 -1.82 -2.56
N GLU A 94 21.56 -1.98 -3.86
CA GLU A 94 22.37 -2.81 -4.75
C GLU A 94 22.55 -2.06 -6.07
N PRO A 95 23.79 -1.82 -6.52
CA PRO A 95 24.05 -1.11 -7.77
C PRO A 95 23.36 -1.75 -8.97
N GLY A 96 22.83 -0.91 -9.86
CA GLY A 96 22.20 -1.38 -11.10
C GLY A 96 20.81 -1.99 -10.92
N THR A 97 20.20 -1.90 -9.72
CA THR A 97 18.86 -2.42 -9.44
C THR A 97 17.81 -1.30 -9.37
N ALA A 98 16.54 -1.68 -9.41
CA ALA A 98 15.39 -0.78 -9.27
C ALA A 98 14.65 -1.02 -7.94
N ILE A 99 15.38 -1.16 -6.84
CA ILE A 99 14.80 -1.49 -5.52
C ILE A 99 14.04 -0.30 -4.93
N ASN A 100 14.62 0.90 -5.01
CA ASN A 100 14.16 2.11 -4.32
C ASN A 100 13.48 3.08 -5.27
N THR A 101 12.63 3.97 -4.75
CA THR A 101 12.21 5.15 -5.48
C THR A 101 13.43 5.95 -5.87
N HIS A 102 13.55 6.31 -7.13
CA HIS A 102 14.73 7.01 -7.65
C HIS A 102 14.78 8.43 -7.06
N PRO A 103 15.97 8.90 -6.61
CA PRO A 103 16.13 10.23 -6.01
C PRO A 103 15.57 11.39 -6.85
N ALA A 104 15.73 11.33 -8.18
CA ALA A 104 15.18 12.35 -9.08
C ALA A 104 13.65 12.46 -9.01
N VAL A 105 12.93 11.35 -8.76
CA VAL A 105 11.46 11.40 -8.56
C VAL A 105 11.12 12.07 -7.25
N VAL A 106 11.92 11.83 -6.19
CA VAL A 106 11.75 12.52 -4.90
C VAL A 106 12.03 14.01 -5.04
N ALA A 107 13.12 14.39 -5.70
CA ALA A 107 13.47 15.79 -5.99
C ALA A 107 12.38 16.47 -6.83
N GLY A 108 11.88 15.81 -7.88
CA GLY A 108 10.78 16.30 -8.69
C GLY A 108 9.49 16.54 -7.88
N ALA A 109 9.19 15.64 -6.94
CA ALA A 109 8.03 15.81 -6.06
C ALA A 109 8.23 16.98 -5.06
N ILE A 110 9.43 17.16 -4.51
CA ILE A 110 9.77 18.32 -3.65
C ILE A 110 9.53 19.61 -4.44
N ALA A 111 10.09 19.72 -5.64
CA ALA A 111 9.95 20.90 -6.48
C ALA A 111 8.48 21.15 -6.89
N ALA A 112 7.73 20.09 -7.24
CA ALA A 112 6.30 20.21 -7.55
C ALA A 112 5.48 20.68 -6.34
N CYS A 113 5.75 20.17 -5.13
CA CYS A 113 5.09 20.62 -3.91
C CYS A 113 5.37 22.10 -3.60
N ARG A 114 6.62 22.54 -3.73
CA ARG A 114 7.00 23.95 -3.55
C ARG A 114 6.34 24.86 -4.58
N ARG A 115 6.35 24.45 -5.86
CA ARG A 115 5.64 25.16 -6.94
C ARG A 115 4.13 25.22 -6.68
N GLY A 116 3.56 24.20 -6.02
CA GLY A 116 2.18 24.16 -5.53
C GLY A 116 1.91 24.99 -4.28
N GLY A 117 2.93 25.68 -3.73
CA GLY A 117 2.80 26.55 -2.55
C GLY A 117 2.80 25.80 -1.21
N ALA A 118 3.36 24.61 -1.11
CA ALA A 118 3.51 23.90 0.15
C ALA A 118 4.31 24.75 1.16
N ALA A 119 3.85 24.81 2.41
CA ALA A 119 4.52 25.58 3.46
C ALA A 119 5.81 24.90 3.94
N GLU A 120 5.80 23.57 3.98
CA GLU A 120 6.94 22.74 4.34
C GLU A 120 6.88 21.42 3.56
N VAL A 121 8.04 20.87 3.21
CA VAL A 121 8.18 19.52 2.67
C VAL A 121 9.15 18.73 3.54
N VAL A 122 8.73 17.57 4.01
CA VAL A 122 9.53 16.64 4.81
C VAL A 122 9.59 15.31 4.06
N VAL A 123 10.75 14.69 4.00
CA VAL A 123 10.90 13.33 3.45
C VAL A 123 11.18 12.36 4.59
N GLY A 124 10.55 11.19 4.59
CA GLY A 124 10.81 10.19 5.62
C GLY A 124 10.53 8.78 5.16
N GLU A 125 11.34 7.84 5.66
CA GLU A 125 11.22 6.41 5.40
C GLU A 125 11.76 5.61 6.59
N GLY A 126 11.21 4.40 6.80
CA GLY A 126 11.73 3.42 7.73
C GLY A 126 11.98 2.10 7.00
N PRO A 127 13.18 1.84 6.46
CA PRO A 127 13.51 0.61 5.76
C PRO A 127 13.18 -0.64 6.59
N GLY A 128 12.66 -1.67 5.94
CA GLY A 128 12.20 -2.90 6.62
C GLY A 128 13.33 -3.72 7.21
N HIS A 129 14.47 -3.79 6.55
CA HIS A 129 15.67 -4.39 7.09
C HIS A 129 16.38 -3.36 7.99
N ARG A 130 17.03 -3.83 9.06
CA ARG A 130 17.80 -2.96 9.96
C ARG A 130 19.04 -2.42 9.25
N ARG A 131 18.81 -1.58 8.23
CA ARG A 131 19.84 -0.92 7.45
C ARG A 131 20.16 0.44 8.03
N ASP A 132 21.40 0.82 7.93
CA ASP A 132 21.84 2.17 8.20
C ASP A 132 21.19 3.12 7.18
N ILE A 133 20.37 4.03 7.65
CA ILE A 133 19.65 4.96 6.79
C ILE A 133 20.59 5.94 6.10
N GLU A 134 21.67 6.35 6.76
CA GLU A 134 22.66 7.27 6.19
C GLU A 134 23.40 6.59 5.03
N TYR A 135 23.72 5.30 5.20
CA TYR A 135 24.27 4.49 4.11
C TYR A 135 23.32 4.43 2.91
N LEU A 136 22.03 4.18 3.14
CA LEU A 136 21.04 4.11 2.05
C LEU A 136 20.88 5.47 1.36
N LEU A 137 20.78 6.56 2.12
CA LEU A 137 20.65 7.91 1.58
C LEU A 137 21.86 8.29 0.72
N SER A 138 23.06 8.00 1.22
CA SER A 138 24.32 8.28 0.52
C SER A 138 24.48 7.40 -0.72
N SER A 139 24.31 6.08 -0.59
CA SER A 139 24.52 5.13 -1.68
C SER A 139 23.51 5.27 -2.82
N THR A 140 22.26 5.65 -2.51
CA THR A 140 21.24 5.94 -3.54
C THR A 140 21.42 7.32 -4.19
N GLY A 141 22.23 8.21 -3.60
CA GLY A 141 22.37 9.61 -4.01
C GLY A 141 21.22 10.52 -3.55
N LEU A 142 20.27 10.00 -2.75
CA LEU A 142 19.17 10.82 -2.26
C LEU A 142 19.65 11.92 -1.30
N TYR A 143 20.72 11.67 -0.56
CA TYR A 143 21.30 12.63 0.37
C TYR A 143 21.68 13.96 -0.30
N ASP A 144 22.28 13.90 -1.49
CA ASP A 144 22.70 15.10 -2.22
C ASP A 144 21.49 15.95 -2.65
N TYR A 145 20.45 15.34 -3.19
CA TYR A 145 19.20 16.05 -3.53
C TYR A 145 18.53 16.68 -2.31
N LEU A 146 18.47 15.97 -1.19
CA LEU A 146 17.87 16.51 0.02
C LEU A 146 18.64 17.70 0.57
N ARG A 147 19.97 17.65 0.50
CA ARG A 147 20.87 18.74 0.92
C ARG A 147 20.75 19.96 0.00
N GLU A 148 20.76 19.75 -1.31
CA GLU A 148 20.59 20.81 -2.32
C GLU A 148 19.24 21.51 -2.14
N GLU A 149 18.20 20.70 -1.97
CA GLU A 149 16.84 21.18 -1.73
C GLU A 149 16.59 21.67 -0.30
N ARG A 150 17.55 21.55 0.62
CA ARG A 150 17.39 21.90 2.04
C ARG A 150 16.13 21.29 2.66
N VAL A 151 15.88 20.02 2.38
CA VAL A 151 14.74 19.26 2.88
C VAL A 151 15.21 18.29 3.96
N ARG A 152 14.49 18.29 5.10
CA ARG A 152 14.76 17.37 6.21
C ARG A 152 14.33 15.95 5.83
N PHE A 153 15.20 14.98 6.13
CA PHE A 153 14.86 13.57 6.16
C PHE A 153 14.57 13.11 7.60
N VAL A 154 13.60 12.21 7.75
CA VAL A 154 13.25 11.57 9.02
C VAL A 154 13.39 10.07 8.90
N ASP A 155 14.21 9.45 9.74
CA ASP A 155 14.22 8.01 9.93
C ASP A 155 12.99 7.58 10.75
N LEU A 156 11.97 7.07 10.07
CA LEU A 156 10.71 6.66 10.69
C LEU A 156 10.86 5.44 11.62
N ASN A 157 11.98 4.73 11.54
CA ASN A 157 12.25 3.62 12.46
C ASN A 157 12.59 4.09 13.87
N HIS A 158 13.10 5.30 14.00
CA HIS A 158 13.60 5.90 15.25
C HIS A 158 12.94 7.22 15.61
N ASP A 159 11.94 7.67 14.83
CA ASP A 159 11.15 8.86 15.15
C ASP A 159 10.34 8.65 16.44
N ASP A 160 9.97 9.74 17.11
CA ASP A 160 8.99 9.70 18.19
C ASP A 160 7.68 9.08 17.68
N VAL A 161 6.99 8.34 18.54
CA VAL A 161 5.79 7.63 18.15
C VAL A 161 4.58 8.05 18.99
N LYS A 162 3.42 7.99 18.35
CA LYS A 162 2.12 8.12 19.01
C LYS A 162 1.27 6.89 18.69
N VAL A 163 0.69 6.30 19.73
CA VAL A 163 -0.27 5.20 19.58
C VAL A 163 -1.61 5.76 19.09
N MET A 164 -2.11 5.20 18.01
CA MET A 164 -3.35 5.60 17.36
C MET A 164 -4.29 4.39 17.23
N PRO A 165 -5.61 4.55 17.41
CA PRO A 165 -6.54 3.49 17.10
C PRO A 165 -6.50 3.15 15.61
N THR A 166 -6.53 1.86 15.26
CA THR A 166 -6.67 1.42 13.88
C THR A 166 -8.08 1.69 13.38
N LYS A 167 -8.22 2.06 12.10
CA LYS A 167 -9.53 2.31 11.47
C LYS A 167 -10.12 1.08 10.78
N SER A 168 -9.33 0.03 10.64
CA SER A 168 -9.75 -1.32 10.28
C SER A 168 -8.92 -2.33 11.06
N TRP A 169 -9.35 -3.58 11.14
CA TRP A 169 -8.77 -4.58 12.05
C TRP A 169 -8.70 -5.98 11.44
N PHE A 170 -8.26 -6.06 10.20
CA PHE A 170 -7.98 -7.34 9.52
C PHE A 170 -6.91 -8.14 10.26
N THR A 171 -5.90 -7.46 10.81
CA THR A 171 -4.85 -8.04 11.67
C THR A 171 -5.29 -8.33 13.09
N SER A 172 -6.50 -7.94 13.49
CA SER A 172 -6.98 -7.91 14.89
C SER A 172 -6.25 -6.92 15.80
N LEU A 173 -5.33 -6.10 15.28
CA LEU A 173 -4.75 -4.98 16.03
C LEU A 173 -5.80 -3.88 16.17
N ARG A 174 -5.91 -3.31 17.38
CA ARG A 174 -6.82 -2.21 17.67
C ARG A 174 -6.12 -0.87 17.74
N ASP A 175 -4.82 -0.92 17.97
CA ASP A 175 -3.97 0.24 18.08
C ASP A 175 -2.66 0.00 17.33
N ILE A 176 -2.08 1.08 16.82
CA ILE A 176 -0.80 1.07 16.14
C ILE A 176 0.02 2.32 16.51
N ALA A 177 1.30 2.13 16.78
CA ALA A 177 2.24 3.24 16.95
C ALA A 177 2.66 3.77 15.58
N LEU A 178 2.48 5.07 15.35
CA LEU A 178 2.87 5.76 14.13
C LEU A 178 3.84 6.91 14.44
N PRO A 179 4.75 7.24 13.52
CA PRO A 179 5.72 8.32 13.68
C PRO A 179 5.05 9.68 13.85
N VAL A 180 5.53 10.47 14.81
CA VAL A 180 4.98 11.81 15.10
C VAL A 180 5.20 12.75 13.91
N SER A 181 6.33 12.68 13.23
CA SER A 181 6.61 13.51 12.05
C SER A 181 5.60 13.28 10.92
N LEU A 182 5.13 12.04 10.73
CA LEU A 182 4.06 11.74 9.78
C LEU A 182 2.72 12.32 10.25
N LEU A 183 2.36 12.10 11.53
CA LEU A 183 1.07 12.52 12.10
C LEU A 183 0.91 14.03 12.20
N GLN A 184 2.00 14.79 12.25
CA GLN A 184 2.01 16.25 12.23
C GLN A 184 1.86 16.86 10.84
N SER A 185 1.82 16.05 9.79
CA SER A 185 1.73 16.53 8.41
C SER A 185 0.28 16.70 7.98
N ASP A 186 0.01 17.74 7.18
CA ASP A 186 -1.33 18.05 6.66
C ASP A 186 -1.63 17.30 5.38
N PHE A 187 -0.58 16.84 4.69
CA PHE A 187 -0.71 16.16 3.40
C PHE A 187 0.37 15.08 3.24
N ILE A 188 -0.03 13.84 3.15
CA ILE A 188 0.86 12.69 3.03
C ILE A 188 0.83 12.19 1.58
N ILE A 189 2.02 12.09 0.97
CA ILE A 189 2.23 11.53 -0.36
C ILE A 189 3.07 10.25 -0.22
N THR A 190 2.52 9.11 -0.59
CA THR A 190 3.30 7.86 -0.71
C THR A 190 3.94 7.78 -2.09
N MET A 191 5.22 7.43 -2.16
CA MET A 191 5.99 7.42 -3.41
C MET A 191 6.64 6.04 -3.62
N PRO A 192 5.86 5.01 -4.00
CA PRO A 192 6.39 3.66 -4.20
C PRO A 192 7.24 3.55 -5.46
N LYS A 193 8.19 2.61 -5.45
CA LYS A 193 8.75 1.99 -6.64
C LYS A 193 7.77 0.89 -7.11
N LEU A 194 7.36 0.91 -8.37
CA LEU A 194 6.55 -0.18 -8.93
C LEU A 194 7.41 -1.43 -9.10
N LYS A 195 7.02 -2.54 -8.46
CA LYS A 195 7.77 -3.80 -8.54
C LYS A 195 6.93 -5.02 -8.15
N THR A 196 7.31 -6.19 -8.65
CA THR A 196 6.84 -7.47 -8.10
C THR A 196 7.24 -7.63 -6.63
N HIS A 197 6.58 -8.52 -5.92
CA HIS A 197 6.89 -8.80 -4.52
C HIS A 197 6.47 -10.24 -4.16
N HIS A 198 7.43 -11.09 -3.80
CA HIS A 198 7.22 -12.53 -3.59
C HIS A 198 6.13 -12.86 -2.56
N TRP A 199 5.85 -12.00 -1.57
CA TRP A 199 4.77 -12.22 -0.59
C TRP A 199 3.50 -11.45 -0.92
N ALA A 200 3.59 -10.22 -1.40
CA ALA A 200 2.45 -9.35 -1.58
C ALA A 200 1.90 -9.32 -3.02
N GLY A 201 2.56 -10.03 -3.96
CA GLY A 201 2.29 -9.95 -5.39
C GLY A 201 2.98 -8.76 -6.03
N MET A 202 2.75 -7.56 -5.50
CA MET A 202 3.41 -6.33 -5.96
C MET A 202 3.66 -5.34 -4.82
N THR A 203 4.65 -4.47 -5.02
CA THR A 203 4.83 -3.23 -4.27
C THR A 203 4.30 -2.09 -5.12
N CYS A 204 3.31 -1.39 -4.60
CA CYS A 204 2.81 -0.14 -5.13
C CYS A 204 2.33 0.75 -3.96
N SER A 205 1.34 1.60 -4.15
CA SER A 205 0.92 2.64 -3.21
C SER A 205 0.61 2.11 -1.81
N MET A 206 -0.25 1.10 -1.72
CA MET A 206 -0.70 0.56 -0.43
C MET A 206 0.42 -0.19 0.31
N LYS A 207 1.15 -1.10 -0.38
CA LYS A 207 2.22 -1.88 0.25
C LYS A 207 3.39 -0.99 0.72
N ASN A 208 3.61 0.16 0.06
CA ASN A 208 4.67 1.09 0.45
C ASN A 208 4.52 1.60 1.91
N LEU A 209 3.31 1.60 2.45
CA LEU A 209 3.03 2.09 3.81
C LEU A 209 3.64 1.24 4.93
N PHE A 210 4.10 0.02 4.64
CA PHE A 210 4.88 -0.76 5.62
C PHE A 210 6.12 -0.01 6.13
N GLY A 211 6.76 0.81 5.29
CA GLY A 211 7.91 1.62 5.68
C GLY A 211 7.58 2.77 6.64
N VAL A 212 6.30 3.08 6.87
CA VAL A 212 5.88 4.04 7.89
C VAL A 212 6.03 3.48 9.30
N VAL A 213 5.86 2.16 9.45
CA VAL A 213 5.79 1.53 10.78
C VAL A 213 7.17 1.47 11.42
N PRO A 214 7.35 1.98 12.66
CA PRO A 214 8.66 2.05 13.30
C PRO A 214 9.24 0.67 13.61
N GLY A 215 10.42 0.37 13.07
CA GLY A 215 11.12 -0.89 13.34
C GLY A 215 11.56 -1.01 14.79
N ALA A 216 11.89 0.09 15.45
CA ALA A 216 12.24 0.11 16.87
C ALA A 216 11.08 -0.41 17.76
N VAL A 217 9.82 -0.22 17.33
CA VAL A 217 8.62 -0.68 18.05
C VAL A 217 8.21 -2.09 17.61
N TYR A 218 8.21 -2.36 16.29
CA TYR A 218 7.58 -3.56 15.72
C TYR A 218 8.58 -4.62 15.28
N GLY A 219 9.87 -4.42 15.58
CA GLY A 219 10.93 -5.36 15.22
C GLY A 219 11.32 -5.30 13.74
N TRP A 220 12.30 -6.10 13.39
CA TRP A 220 12.92 -6.13 12.06
C TRP A 220 12.71 -7.48 11.39
N PRO A 221 12.21 -7.55 10.17
CA PRO A 221 11.74 -6.49 9.26
C PRO A 221 10.24 -6.15 9.44
N LYS A 222 9.82 -5.54 10.53
CA LYS A 222 8.43 -5.28 10.93
C LYS A 222 7.69 -6.58 11.29
N ASN A 223 8.35 -7.42 12.06
CA ASN A 223 7.94 -8.81 12.31
C ASN A 223 6.49 -8.97 12.74
N LEU A 224 5.99 -8.12 13.66
CA LEU A 224 4.62 -8.23 14.15
C LEU A 224 3.61 -8.15 12.99
N LEU A 225 3.80 -7.24 12.04
CA LEU A 225 2.89 -7.07 10.90
C LEU A 225 2.96 -8.25 9.93
N HIS A 226 4.16 -8.79 9.69
CA HIS A 226 4.32 -9.99 8.86
C HIS A 226 3.66 -11.22 9.51
N MET A 227 3.79 -11.36 10.83
CA MET A 227 3.15 -12.45 11.60
C MET A 227 1.63 -12.33 11.67
N ARG A 228 1.08 -11.11 11.62
CA ARG A 228 -0.36 -10.86 11.63
C ARG A 228 -1.02 -10.94 10.26
N GLY A 229 -0.22 -11.19 9.21
CA GLY A 229 -0.65 -11.25 7.82
C GLY A 229 -0.22 -10.02 7.03
N VAL A 230 0.46 -10.25 5.91
CA VAL A 230 0.97 -9.15 5.05
C VAL A 230 -0.17 -8.37 4.42
N PHE A 231 -1.19 -9.06 3.91
CA PHE A 231 -2.32 -8.44 3.22
C PHE A 231 -3.20 -7.68 4.20
N GLU A 232 -3.48 -8.29 5.35
CA GLU A 232 -4.24 -7.71 6.45
C GLU A 232 -3.57 -6.43 6.95
N SER A 233 -2.25 -6.47 7.11
CA SER A 233 -1.47 -5.30 7.52
C SER A 233 -1.48 -4.19 6.48
N ILE A 234 -1.41 -4.51 5.17
CA ILE A 234 -1.55 -3.51 4.09
C ILE A 234 -2.90 -2.77 4.22
N LEU A 235 -3.98 -3.52 4.46
CA LEU A 235 -5.32 -2.96 4.59
C LEU A 235 -5.44 -2.04 5.81
N ASP A 236 -5.01 -2.52 6.99
CA ASP A 236 -5.09 -1.77 8.23
C ASP A 236 -4.21 -0.52 8.23
N LEU A 237 -3.01 -0.60 7.67
CA LEU A 237 -2.13 0.57 7.50
C LEU A 237 -2.74 1.60 6.55
N THR A 238 -3.24 1.17 5.39
CA THR A 238 -3.85 2.09 4.43
C THR A 238 -5.07 2.78 5.03
N ALA A 239 -5.92 2.04 5.71
CA ALA A 239 -7.11 2.56 6.38
C ALA A 239 -6.77 3.54 7.50
N THR A 240 -5.69 3.30 8.24
CA THR A 240 -5.31 4.10 9.42
C THR A 240 -4.55 5.36 9.03
N ILE A 241 -3.58 5.25 8.12
CA ILE A 241 -2.73 6.37 7.68
C ILE A 241 -3.48 7.30 6.72
N GLN A 242 -4.26 6.73 5.78
CA GLN A 242 -5.01 7.46 4.76
C GLN A 242 -4.17 8.50 4.00
N PRO A 243 -3.13 8.08 3.24
CA PRO A 243 -2.39 9.03 2.41
C PRO A 243 -3.31 9.78 1.47
N HIS A 244 -3.00 11.04 1.23
CA HIS A 244 -3.80 11.93 0.38
C HIS A 244 -3.51 11.72 -1.11
N LEU A 245 -2.30 11.27 -1.44
CA LEU A 245 -1.85 11.10 -2.81
C LEU A 245 -0.81 9.98 -2.90
N THR A 246 -0.72 9.37 -4.05
CA THR A 246 0.43 8.54 -4.43
C THR A 246 1.09 9.07 -5.70
N ILE A 247 2.42 8.97 -5.76
CA ILE A 247 3.27 9.23 -6.93
C ILE A 247 4.11 7.98 -7.14
N VAL A 248 3.72 7.12 -8.07
CA VAL A 248 4.39 5.86 -8.34
C VAL A 248 5.57 6.08 -9.30
N ASP A 249 6.76 5.72 -8.89
CA ASP A 249 7.91 5.62 -9.78
C ASP A 249 7.84 4.33 -10.59
N ALA A 250 7.42 4.46 -11.83
CA ALA A 250 7.37 3.42 -12.86
C ALA A 250 8.22 3.80 -14.09
N ILE A 251 9.21 4.68 -13.93
CA ILE A 251 10.16 5.00 -15.01
C ILE A 251 11.02 3.77 -15.27
N THR A 252 11.65 3.23 -14.23
CA THR A 252 12.25 1.90 -14.24
C THR A 252 11.67 1.10 -13.08
N ALA A 253 10.82 0.15 -13.39
CA ALA A 253 10.19 -0.76 -12.46
C ALA A 253 11.07 -1.99 -12.19
N MET A 254 10.62 -2.93 -11.35
CA MET A 254 11.31 -4.19 -11.10
C MET A 254 10.38 -5.37 -11.36
N GLU A 255 10.84 -6.36 -12.13
CA GLU A 255 10.14 -7.61 -12.40
C GLU A 255 10.86 -8.83 -11.79
N GLY A 256 10.24 -9.98 -11.74
CA GLY A 256 10.83 -11.23 -11.23
C GLY A 256 10.72 -11.36 -9.71
N ASP A 257 11.80 -11.72 -9.03
CA ASP A 257 11.85 -11.99 -7.58
C ASP A 257 12.04 -10.69 -6.76
N GLY A 258 11.08 -9.77 -6.89
CA GLY A 258 11.04 -8.58 -6.03
C GLY A 258 10.65 -8.93 -4.58
N PRO A 259 10.93 -8.04 -3.61
CA PRO A 259 11.22 -6.61 -3.78
C PRO A 259 12.71 -6.24 -3.94
N ILE A 260 13.64 -7.20 -3.90
CA ILE A 260 15.09 -6.94 -3.88
C ILE A 260 15.80 -7.65 -5.03
N MET A 261 15.52 -8.94 -5.25
CA MET A 261 16.26 -9.82 -6.17
C MET A 261 15.74 -9.79 -7.61
N GLY A 262 14.79 -8.89 -7.91
CA GLY A 262 14.24 -8.74 -9.26
C GLY A 262 15.17 -7.97 -10.21
N LYS A 263 14.74 -7.87 -11.48
CA LYS A 263 15.47 -7.21 -12.55
C LYS A 263 14.83 -5.85 -12.88
N PRO A 264 15.63 -4.81 -13.21
CA PRO A 264 15.10 -3.56 -13.71
C PRO A 264 14.30 -3.75 -15.01
N ARG A 265 13.14 -3.11 -15.10
CA ARG A 265 12.27 -3.10 -16.29
C ARG A 265 11.86 -1.68 -16.62
N PRO A 266 12.39 -1.06 -17.68
CA PRO A 266 11.96 0.26 -18.12
C PRO A 266 10.49 0.25 -18.55
N LEU A 267 9.69 1.18 -18.02
CA LEU A 267 8.29 1.40 -18.39
C LEU A 267 8.05 2.82 -18.88
N GLY A 268 8.77 3.80 -18.35
CA GLY A 268 8.77 5.17 -18.85
C GLY A 268 7.57 6.02 -18.41
N PHE A 269 7.03 5.84 -17.20
CA PHE A 269 5.96 6.68 -16.69
C PHE A 269 6.01 6.92 -15.17
N VAL A 270 5.28 7.95 -14.74
CA VAL A 270 4.90 8.20 -13.35
C VAL A 270 3.38 8.08 -13.24
N ALA A 271 2.88 7.31 -12.27
CA ALA A 271 1.44 7.26 -12.00
C ALA A 271 1.10 8.12 -10.78
N ILE A 272 0.00 8.89 -10.86
CA ILE A 272 -0.44 9.79 -9.79
C ILE A 272 -1.94 9.59 -9.55
N GLY A 273 -2.36 9.55 -8.28
CA GLY A 273 -3.77 9.48 -7.92
C GLY A 273 -3.99 9.58 -6.41
N SER A 274 -5.20 9.96 -6.02
CA SER A 274 -5.60 10.04 -4.60
C SER A 274 -6.25 8.76 -4.09
N ASP A 275 -6.77 7.92 -4.97
CA ASP A 275 -7.32 6.61 -4.64
C ASP A 275 -6.23 5.55 -4.82
N LEU A 276 -5.60 5.12 -3.71
CA LEU A 276 -4.49 4.19 -3.74
C LEU A 276 -4.87 2.82 -4.36
N PRO A 277 -6.01 2.17 -4.00
CA PRO A 277 -6.50 0.99 -4.68
C PRO A 277 -6.64 1.16 -6.19
N ALA A 278 -7.12 2.31 -6.67
CA ALA A 278 -7.29 2.56 -8.11
C ALA A 278 -5.95 2.68 -8.84
N VAL A 279 -4.98 3.35 -8.23
CA VAL A 279 -3.61 3.46 -8.77
C VAL A 279 -2.95 2.08 -8.78
N ASP A 280 -3.05 1.32 -7.67
CA ASP A 280 -2.48 -0.04 -7.58
C ASP A 280 -3.12 -0.97 -8.62
N ALA A 281 -4.45 -0.91 -8.80
CA ALA A 281 -5.15 -1.70 -9.80
C ALA A 281 -4.77 -1.31 -11.25
N THR A 282 -4.55 -0.02 -11.52
CA THR A 282 -4.08 0.46 -12.82
C THR A 282 -2.65 -0.04 -13.09
N CYS A 283 -1.74 0.12 -12.13
CA CYS A 283 -0.37 -0.36 -12.24
C CYS A 283 -0.30 -1.89 -12.37
N ALA A 284 -1.15 -2.63 -11.64
CA ALA A 284 -1.24 -4.08 -11.76
C ALA A 284 -1.55 -4.50 -13.20
N ARG A 285 -2.55 -3.89 -13.83
CA ARG A 285 -2.89 -4.18 -15.25
C ARG A 285 -1.75 -3.84 -16.19
N VAL A 286 -1.11 -2.69 -16.01
CA VAL A 286 0.04 -2.29 -16.84
C VAL A 286 1.15 -3.34 -16.83
N ILE A 287 1.42 -3.97 -15.69
CA ILE A 287 2.47 -4.98 -15.56
C ILE A 287 1.98 -6.42 -15.81
N GLY A 288 0.73 -6.60 -16.25
CA GLY A 288 0.15 -7.89 -16.61
C GLY A 288 -0.36 -8.72 -15.43
N LEU A 289 -0.68 -8.07 -14.29
CA LEU A 289 -1.35 -8.69 -13.15
C LEU A 289 -2.86 -8.40 -13.16
N ASP A 290 -3.65 -9.37 -12.73
CA ASP A 290 -5.08 -9.20 -12.52
C ASP A 290 -5.33 -8.57 -11.14
N PRO A 291 -5.85 -7.33 -11.06
CA PRO A 291 -6.13 -6.69 -9.78
C PRO A 291 -7.06 -7.49 -8.86
N VAL A 292 -7.94 -8.31 -9.43
CA VAL A 292 -8.86 -9.15 -8.65
C VAL A 292 -8.14 -10.32 -7.98
N LYS A 293 -6.97 -10.69 -8.49
CA LYS A 293 -6.13 -11.76 -7.94
C LYS A 293 -5.06 -11.24 -6.97
N VAL A 294 -4.74 -9.95 -6.99
CA VAL A 294 -3.80 -9.35 -6.01
C VAL A 294 -4.49 -9.32 -4.63
N PRO A 295 -4.00 -10.06 -3.63
CA PRO A 295 -4.80 -10.46 -2.47
C PRO A 295 -5.39 -9.30 -1.63
N TYR A 296 -4.73 -8.16 -1.57
CA TYR A 296 -5.19 -7.01 -0.78
C TYR A 296 -6.13 -6.06 -1.57
N LEU A 297 -6.19 -6.14 -2.91
CA LEU A 297 -7.00 -5.23 -3.71
C LEU A 297 -8.51 -5.51 -3.64
N PRO A 298 -9.00 -6.78 -3.76
CA PRO A 298 -10.44 -7.04 -3.63
C PRO A 298 -11.04 -6.64 -2.28
N PRO A 299 -10.43 -6.92 -1.11
CA PRO A 299 -10.97 -6.40 0.14
C PRO A 299 -10.86 -4.87 0.23
N ALA A 300 -9.77 -4.24 -0.26
CA ALA A 300 -9.64 -2.78 -0.30
C ALA A 300 -10.76 -2.11 -1.10
N SER A 301 -11.22 -2.74 -2.20
CA SER A 301 -12.28 -2.19 -3.06
C SER A 301 -13.63 -2.07 -2.37
N ARG A 302 -13.80 -2.72 -1.21
CA ARG A 302 -15.06 -2.69 -0.45
C ARG A 302 -15.21 -1.42 0.39
N TYR A 303 -14.11 -0.72 0.70
CA TYR A 303 -14.14 0.41 1.64
C TYR A 303 -13.08 1.50 1.43
N LEU A 304 -11.97 1.22 0.75
CA LEU A 304 -10.88 2.20 0.58
C LEU A 304 -10.91 2.92 -0.78
N GLY A 305 -11.31 2.25 -1.87
CA GLY A 305 -11.28 2.85 -3.20
C GLY A 305 -11.73 1.91 -4.31
N ASN A 306 -11.48 2.25 -5.55
CA ASN A 306 -11.95 1.52 -6.71
C ASN A 306 -10.86 0.65 -7.36
N ILE A 307 -11.21 -0.56 -7.78
CA ILE A 307 -10.33 -1.40 -8.62
C ILE A 307 -10.94 -1.75 -9.99
N ASP A 308 -12.21 -1.45 -10.19
CA ASP A 308 -12.93 -1.70 -11.45
C ASP A 308 -12.59 -0.61 -12.48
N THR A 309 -12.12 -0.99 -13.66
CA THR A 309 -11.79 -0.05 -14.75
C THR A 309 -12.95 0.88 -15.12
N ARG A 310 -14.20 0.42 -15.00
CA ARG A 310 -15.39 1.23 -15.27
C ARG A 310 -15.56 2.40 -14.30
N ARG A 311 -14.91 2.34 -13.13
CA ARG A 311 -14.94 3.38 -12.10
C ARG A 311 -13.62 4.15 -11.99
N ILE A 312 -12.66 3.87 -12.88
CA ILE A 312 -11.38 4.57 -12.93
C ILE A 312 -11.33 5.46 -14.16
N ASP A 313 -11.27 6.77 -13.92
CA ASP A 313 -11.07 7.79 -14.95
C ASP A 313 -9.58 7.93 -15.24
N GLN A 314 -9.14 7.35 -16.36
CA GLN A 314 -7.75 7.50 -16.79
C GLN A 314 -7.51 8.93 -17.29
N ARG A 315 -6.42 9.53 -16.80
CA ARG A 315 -5.97 10.86 -17.15
C ARG A 315 -4.60 10.80 -17.82
N ALA A 316 -4.28 11.79 -18.62
CA ALA A 316 -3.06 11.89 -19.43
C ALA A 316 -2.96 10.71 -20.42
N GLU A 317 -2.08 9.74 -20.16
CA GLU A 317 -1.83 8.63 -21.08
C GLU A 317 -2.71 7.41 -20.82
N SER A 318 -3.03 6.64 -21.87
CA SER A 318 -3.70 5.34 -21.72
C SER A 318 -2.76 4.32 -21.07
N PRO A 319 -3.27 3.46 -20.15
CA PRO A 319 -2.52 2.33 -19.63
C PRO A 319 -1.96 1.39 -20.71
N ASP A 320 -2.65 1.26 -21.84
CA ASP A 320 -2.24 0.40 -22.96
C ASP A 320 -0.91 0.83 -23.58
N ARG A 321 -0.57 2.13 -23.51
CA ARG A 321 0.71 2.66 -23.95
C ARG A 321 1.90 2.02 -23.23
N PHE A 322 1.72 1.68 -21.98
CA PHE A 322 2.78 1.15 -21.10
C PHE A 322 2.58 -0.33 -20.77
N ALA A 323 1.49 -0.93 -21.28
CA ALA A 323 1.15 -2.31 -20.98
C ALA A 323 2.27 -3.26 -21.37
N THR A 324 2.67 -4.09 -20.42
CA THR A 324 3.73 -5.08 -20.61
C THR A 324 3.46 -6.32 -19.74
N ARG A 325 4.09 -7.41 -20.08
CA ARG A 325 4.00 -8.64 -19.29
C ARG A 325 5.29 -8.81 -18.50
N PHE A 326 5.21 -8.58 -17.18
CA PHE A 326 6.35 -8.77 -16.28
C PHE A 326 6.72 -10.25 -16.17
N GLU A 327 8.01 -10.51 -16.01
CA GLU A 327 8.51 -11.80 -15.53
C GLU A 327 8.01 -12.00 -14.08
N LEU A 328 7.46 -13.18 -13.80
CA LEU A 328 6.99 -13.54 -12.46
C LEU A 328 7.72 -14.79 -12.00
N ILE A 329 7.95 -14.88 -10.68
CA ILE A 329 8.37 -16.15 -10.07
C ILE A 329 7.19 -17.15 -10.09
N PRO A 330 7.43 -18.47 -10.08
CA PRO A 330 6.37 -19.48 -10.19
C PRO A 330 5.22 -19.31 -9.19
N SER A 331 5.53 -18.88 -7.96
CA SER A 331 4.51 -18.65 -6.92
C SER A 331 3.56 -17.50 -7.22
N LEU A 332 3.89 -16.59 -8.13
CA LEU A 332 3.08 -15.42 -8.50
C LEU A 332 2.33 -15.61 -9.83
N GLU A 333 2.58 -16.69 -10.60
CA GLU A 333 1.94 -16.90 -11.91
C GLU A 333 0.41 -16.93 -11.83
N HIS A 334 -0.16 -17.34 -10.71
CA HIS A 334 -1.60 -17.34 -10.49
C HIS A 334 -2.22 -15.92 -10.49
N LEU A 335 -1.40 -14.87 -10.27
CA LEU A 335 -1.84 -13.46 -10.29
C LEU A 335 -1.98 -12.90 -11.69
N ARG A 336 -1.55 -13.62 -12.71
CA ARG A 336 -1.51 -13.16 -14.09
C ARG A 336 -2.87 -12.76 -14.61
N LEU A 337 -2.90 -11.61 -15.31
CA LEU A 337 -4.06 -11.23 -16.11
C LEU A 337 -4.22 -12.28 -17.22
N THR A 338 -5.36 -12.96 -17.25
CA THR A 338 -5.70 -13.88 -18.34
C THR A 338 -6.21 -13.07 -19.51
N ASP A 339 -5.65 -13.30 -20.69
CA ASP A 339 -6.18 -12.76 -21.94
C ASP A 339 -7.68 -13.09 -22.02
N ARG A 340 -8.51 -12.08 -22.23
CA ARG A 340 -9.95 -12.24 -22.46
C ARG A 340 -10.20 -12.51 -23.93
#